data_6094401b3748f861e5dd861c3154d730
#
_entry.id   6094401b3748f861e5dd861c3154d730
#
_cell.length_a   1.000
_cell.length_b   1.000
_cell.length_c   1.000
_cell.angle_alpha   90.00
_cell.angle_beta   90.00
_cell.angle_gamma   90.00
#
_symmetry.space_group_name_H-M   'P 1'
#
loop_
_entity.id
_entity.type
_entity.pdbx_description
1 polymer ?
#
loop_
_entity_poly.entity_id
_entity_poly.type
_entity_poly.pdbx_seq_one_letter_code
_entity_poly.pdbx_strand_id
1 'polypeptide(L)'
;HEIADRYGADLFLDSCENTFSEVPVENCYRTDTGERVHLPQSILASASVVTTSTYTSHQICSIEGGFVFFRDKADYDLARMFRNHGMARSLSKGHALRVAIEAENPKVDPQFLFALPGTNLRPSDVHAAFGLRDCKRAESARAHRVEMYRLFHDQLDKDLYYLPLLADTHVGFCLPVFTRKENLAEVKAKLGEMGCETRPIIGGCLPGLQPPFKAYGPPERYPNALWVHRRGTYVGLHLGVTTKMVTRLTETLNN
;
A
#
# COMPACT_ATOMS: atom_id res chain seq x y z
N HIS A 1 12.57 7.37 -9.97
CA HIS A 1 12.47 8.38 -11.02
C HIS A 1 13.64 8.32 -12.00
N GLU A 2 14.89 8.58 -11.59
CA GLU A 2 16.05 8.65 -12.48
C GLU A 2 16.18 7.43 -13.42
N ILE A 3 15.87 6.22 -12.93
CA ILE A 3 15.90 5.02 -13.76
C ILE A 3 14.73 5.02 -14.74
N ALA A 4 13.52 5.31 -14.28
CA ALA A 4 12.33 5.34 -15.14
C ALA A 4 12.49 6.41 -16.23
N ASP A 5 12.90 7.62 -15.85
CA ASP A 5 13.14 8.73 -16.78
C ASP A 5 14.22 8.38 -17.82
N ARG A 6 15.31 7.74 -17.37
CA ARG A 6 16.43 7.32 -18.25
C ARG A 6 15.99 6.33 -19.32
N TYR A 7 15.03 5.47 -19.02
CA TYR A 7 14.56 4.43 -19.94
C TYR A 7 13.19 4.74 -20.56
N GLY A 8 12.63 5.93 -20.33
CA GLY A 8 11.30 6.29 -20.81
C GLY A 8 10.19 5.37 -20.28
N ALA A 9 10.35 4.88 -19.07
CA ALA A 9 9.42 3.95 -18.44
C ALA A 9 8.48 4.66 -17.47
N ASP A 10 7.24 4.20 -17.40
CA ASP A 10 6.30 4.65 -16.37
C ASP A 10 6.61 4.00 -15.02
N LEU A 11 6.51 4.81 -13.97
CA LEU A 11 6.67 4.34 -12.59
C LEU A 11 5.28 4.10 -11.98
N PHE A 12 5.00 2.84 -11.66
CA PHE A 12 3.83 2.43 -10.90
C PHE A 12 4.22 2.17 -9.46
N LEU A 13 3.58 2.86 -8.53
CA LEU A 13 3.81 2.70 -7.10
C LEU A 13 2.60 2.03 -6.44
N ASP A 14 2.82 0.85 -5.89
CA ASP A 14 1.86 0.22 -4.98
C ASP A 14 2.09 0.73 -3.56
N SER A 15 1.20 1.60 -3.10
CA SER A 15 1.21 2.19 -1.75
C SER A 15 0.04 1.69 -0.90
N CYS A 16 -0.44 0.46 -1.15
CA CYS A 16 -1.62 -0.08 -0.49
C CYS A 16 -1.46 -0.16 1.04
N GLU A 17 -0.26 -0.44 1.52
CA GLU A 17 0.04 -0.56 2.96
C GLU A 17 0.76 0.68 3.54
N ASN A 18 0.97 1.72 2.73
CA ASN A 18 1.78 2.87 3.11
C ASN A 18 1.15 4.22 2.74
N THR A 19 -0.14 4.36 2.94
CA THR A 19 -0.92 5.55 2.53
C THR A 19 -0.49 6.84 3.23
N PHE A 20 -0.02 6.75 4.48
CA PHE A 20 0.30 7.92 5.30
C PHE A 20 1.77 8.29 5.37
N SER A 21 2.67 7.44 4.85
CA SER A 21 4.09 7.74 4.92
C SER A 21 4.49 8.82 3.92
N GLU A 22 5.36 9.69 4.38
CA GLU A 22 5.98 10.73 3.57
C GLU A 22 7.42 10.30 3.25
N VAL A 23 7.90 10.62 2.07
CA VAL A 23 9.30 10.44 1.72
C VAL A 23 9.99 11.77 2.05
N PRO A 24 11.03 11.79 2.91
CA PRO A 24 11.86 12.97 3.05
C PRO A 24 12.55 13.22 1.71
N VAL A 25 12.16 14.30 1.10
CA VAL A 25 12.65 14.67 -0.22
C VAL A 25 13.88 15.57 -0.05
N GLU A 26 14.98 15.00 0.43
CA GLU A 26 16.27 15.70 0.45
C GLU A 26 16.88 15.86 -0.95
N ASN A 27 16.42 15.09 -1.92
CA ASN A 27 16.98 15.01 -3.27
C ASN A 27 15.96 15.17 -4.40
N CYS A 28 14.82 15.81 -4.19
CA CYS A 28 13.91 16.13 -5.29
C CYS A 28 14.21 17.50 -5.85
N TYR A 29 14.25 17.56 -7.16
CA TYR A 29 14.38 18.79 -7.94
C TYR A 29 13.04 19.09 -8.60
N ARG A 30 12.64 20.34 -8.61
CA ARG A 30 11.55 20.79 -9.47
C ARG A 30 12.01 20.63 -10.91
N THR A 31 11.21 19.92 -11.70
CA THR A 31 11.52 19.67 -13.13
C THR A 31 11.45 20.91 -13.99
N ASP A 32 10.73 21.96 -13.52
CA ASP A 32 10.57 23.24 -14.22
C ASP A 32 11.70 24.25 -13.94
N THR A 33 12.35 24.18 -12.79
CA THR A 33 13.37 25.17 -12.38
C THR A 33 14.74 24.58 -12.08
N GLY A 34 14.86 23.25 -11.96
CA GLY A 34 16.10 22.61 -11.50
C GLY A 34 16.45 22.93 -10.04
N GLU A 35 15.57 23.59 -9.30
CA GLU A 35 15.77 24.02 -7.93
C GLU A 35 15.58 22.84 -6.95
N ARG A 36 16.48 22.71 -5.97
CA ARG A 36 16.39 21.72 -4.91
C ARG A 36 15.25 22.09 -3.98
N VAL A 37 14.22 21.25 -3.89
CA VAL A 37 13.04 21.53 -3.08
C VAL A 37 13.03 20.63 -1.86
N HIS A 38 13.03 21.22 -0.67
CA HIS A 38 12.74 20.56 0.58
C HIS A 38 11.23 20.63 0.86
N LEU A 39 10.44 19.85 0.15
CA LEU A 39 9.02 19.72 0.44
C LEU A 39 8.76 18.27 0.89
N PRO A 40 8.03 18.06 2.01
CA PRO A 40 7.43 16.76 2.27
C PRO A 40 6.46 16.48 1.13
N GLN A 41 6.92 15.79 0.11
CA GLN A 41 6.04 15.31 -0.93
C GLN A 41 5.46 13.99 -0.46
N SER A 42 4.14 13.91 -0.48
CA SER A 42 3.47 12.62 -0.45
C SER A 42 4.14 11.72 -1.49
N ILE A 43 4.47 10.49 -1.10
CA ILE A 43 4.94 9.44 -2.02
C ILE A 43 4.03 9.32 -3.26
N LEU A 44 2.76 9.73 -3.12
CA LEU A 44 1.74 9.78 -4.17
C LEU A 44 2.10 10.72 -5.34
N ALA A 45 2.93 11.75 -5.12
CA ALA A 45 3.33 12.68 -6.17
C ALA A 45 4.52 12.20 -7.01
N SER A 46 5.11 11.06 -6.65
CA SER A 46 6.39 10.62 -7.22
C SER A 46 6.27 9.65 -8.40
N ALA A 47 5.10 9.13 -8.72
CA ALA A 47 4.93 8.11 -9.75
C ALA A 47 3.94 8.53 -10.84
N SER A 48 3.97 7.85 -12.01
CA SER A 48 2.98 8.03 -13.07
C SER A 48 1.59 7.58 -12.62
N VAL A 49 1.56 6.46 -11.89
CA VAL A 49 0.36 5.88 -11.29
C VAL A 49 0.67 5.43 -9.88
N VAL A 50 -0.22 5.73 -8.93
CA VAL A 50 -0.13 5.24 -7.55
C VAL A 50 -1.41 4.55 -7.16
N THR A 51 -1.30 3.36 -6.58
CA THR A 51 -2.44 2.64 -5.99
C THR A 51 -2.38 2.69 -4.47
N THR A 52 -3.54 2.86 -3.84
CA THR A 52 -3.72 2.69 -2.41
C THR A 52 -4.90 1.76 -2.14
N SER A 53 -4.90 1.11 -1.00
CA SER A 53 -6.01 0.25 -0.59
C SER A 53 -6.78 0.85 0.58
N THR A 54 -8.09 0.64 0.55
CA THR A 54 -9.00 0.94 1.67
C THR A 54 -9.67 -0.33 2.22
N TYR A 55 -8.99 -1.47 2.03
CA TYR A 55 -9.37 -2.75 2.63
C TYR A 55 -9.38 -2.66 4.16
N THR A 56 -10.16 -3.49 4.81
CA THR A 56 -10.46 -3.45 6.26
C THR A 56 -9.23 -3.38 7.16
N SER A 57 -8.13 -4.04 6.79
CA SER A 57 -6.90 -4.07 7.60
C SER A 57 -5.92 -2.94 7.27
N HIS A 58 -6.23 -2.08 6.31
CA HIS A 58 -5.33 -1.03 5.85
C HIS A 58 -5.48 0.26 6.67
N GLN A 59 -4.63 1.25 6.39
CA GLN A 59 -4.52 2.47 7.19
C GLN A 59 -5.77 3.36 7.13
N ILE A 60 -6.45 3.38 5.99
CA ILE A 60 -7.80 3.93 5.82
C ILE A 60 -8.70 2.76 5.42
N CYS A 61 -9.87 2.64 6.02
CA CYS A 61 -10.79 1.54 5.78
C CYS A 61 -12.10 2.03 5.17
N SER A 62 -12.47 1.45 4.03
CA SER A 62 -13.82 1.55 3.46
C SER A 62 -14.49 0.16 3.31
N ILE A 63 -14.07 -0.82 4.12
CA ILE A 63 -14.41 -2.24 4.06
C ILE A 63 -13.65 -2.90 2.90
N GLU A 64 -13.99 -2.56 1.68
CA GLU A 64 -13.33 -2.93 0.43
C GLU A 64 -13.16 -1.70 -0.44
N GLY A 65 -12.11 -1.67 -1.26
CA GLY A 65 -11.86 -0.62 -2.21
C GLY A 65 -10.43 -0.11 -2.21
N GLY A 66 -10.24 1.03 -2.87
CA GLY A 66 -8.95 1.69 -3.00
C GLY A 66 -9.05 2.93 -3.88
N PHE A 67 -7.93 3.62 -3.98
CA PHE A 67 -7.78 4.74 -4.88
C PHE A 67 -6.66 4.47 -5.86
N VAL A 68 -6.83 4.95 -7.09
CA VAL A 68 -5.77 5.01 -8.08
C VAL A 68 -5.59 6.47 -8.46
N PHE A 69 -4.38 6.96 -8.31
CA PHE A 69 -3.99 8.32 -8.65
C PHE A 69 -3.18 8.29 -9.94
N PHE A 70 -3.52 9.15 -10.87
CA PHE A 70 -2.86 9.27 -12.16
C PHE A 70 -2.21 10.64 -12.29
N ARG A 71 -1.00 10.69 -12.83
CA ARG A 71 -0.37 11.95 -13.21
C ARG A 71 -0.99 12.48 -14.48
N ASP A 72 -1.25 11.61 -15.46
CA ASP A 72 -1.86 11.96 -16.72
C ASP A 72 -3.38 11.91 -16.66
N LYS A 73 -4.02 12.96 -17.22
CA LYS A 73 -5.48 13.06 -17.24
C LYS A 73 -6.12 12.09 -18.23
N ALA A 74 -5.46 11.77 -19.34
CA ALA A 74 -6.02 10.84 -20.32
C ALA A 74 -6.08 9.42 -19.73
N ASP A 75 -5.06 9.00 -19.00
CA ASP A 75 -5.04 7.72 -18.29
C ASP A 75 -6.14 7.65 -17.22
N TYR A 76 -6.32 8.74 -16.46
CA TYR A 76 -7.42 8.84 -15.50
C TYR A 76 -8.80 8.70 -16.17
N ASP A 77 -9.01 9.34 -17.32
CA ASP A 77 -10.28 9.28 -18.04
C ASP A 77 -10.55 7.88 -18.60
N LEU A 78 -9.53 7.23 -19.15
CA LEU A 78 -9.59 5.83 -19.59
C LEU A 78 -9.91 4.91 -18.42
N ALA A 79 -9.22 5.04 -17.29
CA ALA A 79 -9.44 4.24 -16.09
C ALA A 79 -10.87 4.39 -15.56
N ARG A 80 -11.46 5.59 -15.62
CA ARG A 80 -12.87 5.81 -15.26
C ARG A 80 -13.83 5.01 -16.13
N MET A 81 -13.57 4.93 -17.44
CA MET A 81 -14.37 4.09 -18.34
C MET A 81 -14.15 2.61 -18.07
N PHE A 82 -12.89 2.16 -17.96
CA PHE A 82 -12.55 0.77 -17.65
C PHE A 82 -13.24 0.27 -16.39
N ARG A 83 -13.20 1.06 -15.32
CA ARG A 83 -13.83 0.75 -14.03
C ARG A 83 -15.34 0.53 -14.12
N ASN A 84 -15.98 1.11 -15.13
CA ASN A 84 -17.43 1.10 -15.32
C ASN A 84 -17.80 0.49 -16.68
N HIS A 85 -17.44 -0.76 -16.89
CA HIS A 85 -17.76 -1.55 -18.08
C HIS A 85 -17.26 -0.99 -19.42
N GLY A 86 -16.36 -0.01 -19.43
CA GLY A 86 -15.94 0.68 -20.66
C GLY A 86 -16.92 1.72 -21.18
N MET A 87 -17.89 2.15 -20.36
CA MET A 87 -18.95 3.07 -20.80
C MET A 87 -18.46 4.51 -20.96
N ALA A 88 -18.74 5.12 -22.12
CA ALA A 88 -18.43 6.53 -22.41
C ALA A 88 -19.08 7.50 -21.40
N ARG A 89 -20.27 7.18 -20.87
CA ARG A 89 -20.99 7.96 -19.85
C ARG A 89 -20.26 8.07 -18.51
N SER A 90 -19.18 7.35 -18.30
CA SER A 90 -18.31 7.51 -17.12
C SER A 90 -17.60 8.86 -17.13
N LEU A 91 -17.52 9.51 -18.27
CA LEU A 91 -17.05 10.88 -18.44
C LEU A 91 -18.23 11.87 -18.43
N SER A 92 -17.98 13.12 -18.05
CA SER A 92 -19.01 14.16 -18.07
C SER A 92 -19.57 14.39 -19.47
N LYS A 93 -20.79 14.88 -19.60
CA LYS A 93 -21.45 15.09 -20.91
C LYS A 93 -20.66 15.99 -21.88
N GLY A 94 -19.97 17.01 -21.38
CA GLY A 94 -19.15 17.92 -22.18
C GLY A 94 -17.71 17.50 -22.37
N HIS A 95 -17.33 16.30 -21.92
CA HIS A 95 -15.95 15.83 -22.06
C HIS A 95 -15.61 15.53 -23.52
N ALA A 96 -14.51 16.10 -24.06
CA ALA A 96 -14.16 16.02 -25.47
C ALA A 96 -14.10 14.58 -26.00
N LEU A 97 -13.47 13.67 -25.24
CA LEU A 97 -13.40 12.26 -25.61
C LEU A 97 -14.79 11.60 -25.66
N ARG A 98 -15.66 11.89 -24.70
CA ARG A 98 -17.03 11.37 -24.73
C ARG A 98 -17.82 11.88 -25.91
N VAL A 99 -17.75 13.17 -26.19
CA VAL A 99 -18.41 13.81 -27.36
C VAL A 99 -17.94 13.18 -28.67
N ALA A 100 -16.64 12.95 -28.83
CA ALA A 100 -16.10 12.28 -30.01
C ALA A 100 -16.63 10.86 -30.18
N ILE A 101 -16.60 10.05 -29.11
CA ILE A 101 -17.11 8.67 -29.12
C ILE A 101 -18.61 8.62 -29.45
N GLU A 102 -19.42 9.49 -28.87
CA GLU A 102 -20.86 9.59 -29.17
C GLU A 102 -21.12 9.99 -30.60
N ALA A 103 -20.34 10.92 -31.16
CA ALA A 103 -20.45 11.37 -32.55
C ALA A 103 -20.08 10.28 -33.59
N GLU A 104 -19.09 9.44 -33.26
CA GLU A 104 -18.70 8.31 -34.11
C GLU A 104 -19.73 7.15 -34.06
N ASN A 105 -20.60 7.12 -33.06
CA ASN A 105 -21.56 6.03 -32.85
C ASN A 105 -23.02 6.53 -32.73
N PRO A 106 -23.55 7.28 -33.70
CA PRO A 106 -24.84 7.96 -33.57
C PRO A 106 -26.07 7.04 -33.49
N LYS A 107 -25.88 5.76 -33.78
CA LYS A 107 -26.96 4.74 -33.73
C LYS A 107 -27.05 4.00 -32.37
N VAL A 108 -26.10 4.26 -31.50
CA VAL A 108 -26.03 3.63 -30.18
C VAL A 108 -26.56 4.58 -29.12
N ASP A 109 -27.42 4.09 -28.21
CA ASP A 109 -27.88 4.89 -27.08
C ASP A 109 -26.66 5.33 -26.22
N PRO A 110 -26.44 6.64 -26.03
CA PRO A 110 -25.31 7.14 -25.26
C PRO A 110 -25.25 6.64 -23.81
N GLN A 111 -26.39 6.18 -23.26
CA GLN A 111 -26.41 5.59 -21.91
C GLN A 111 -25.77 4.21 -21.85
N PHE A 112 -25.73 3.49 -22.97
CA PHE A 112 -25.19 2.14 -23.09
C PHE A 112 -24.11 2.02 -24.17
N LEU A 113 -23.42 3.13 -24.46
CA LEU A 113 -22.30 3.16 -25.39
C LEU A 113 -21.01 2.66 -24.68
N PHE A 114 -20.60 1.45 -25.04
CA PHE A 114 -19.36 0.84 -24.57
C PHE A 114 -18.22 1.20 -25.52
N ALA A 115 -17.32 2.09 -25.09
CA ALA A 115 -16.22 2.58 -25.89
C ALA A 115 -15.02 1.63 -25.93
N LEU A 116 -14.90 0.77 -24.90
CA LEU A 116 -13.79 -0.17 -24.72
C LEU A 116 -14.22 -1.36 -23.86
N PRO A 117 -13.51 -2.49 -23.90
CA PRO A 117 -13.76 -3.59 -22.97
C PRO A 117 -13.37 -3.14 -21.57
N GLY A 118 -14.30 -3.24 -20.63
CA GLY A 118 -14.11 -2.80 -19.24
C GLY A 118 -14.64 -3.79 -18.23
N THR A 119 -14.37 -3.52 -16.94
CA THR A 119 -14.79 -4.32 -15.80
C THR A 119 -15.76 -3.55 -14.91
N ASN A 120 -16.36 -4.22 -13.93
CA ASN A 120 -17.15 -3.55 -12.89
C ASN A 120 -16.36 -3.49 -11.58
N LEU A 121 -15.64 -2.39 -11.39
CA LEU A 121 -14.85 -2.11 -10.17
C LEU A 121 -15.37 -0.89 -9.42
N ARG A 122 -16.68 -0.63 -9.49
CA ARG A 122 -17.31 0.50 -8.82
C ARG A 122 -17.50 0.20 -7.34
N PRO A 123 -17.06 1.10 -6.43
CA PRO A 123 -17.45 1.03 -5.03
C PRO A 123 -18.95 1.37 -4.88
N SER A 124 -19.57 0.92 -3.79
CA SER A 124 -20.90 1.35 -3.41
C SER A 124 -20.84 2.58 -2.46
N ASP A 125 -21.97 3.29 -2.30
CA ASP A 125 -22.07 4.40 -1.36
C ASP A 125 -21.86 3.96 0.09
N VAL A 126 -22.13 2.68 0.42
CA VAL A 126 -21.84 2.10 1.74
C VAL A 126 -20.32 2.14 2.00
N HIS A 127 -19.51 1.68 1.05
CA HIS A 127 -18.04 1.75 1.16
C HIS A 127 -17.58 3.21 1.31
N ALA A 128 -18.15 4.12 0.52
CA ALA A 128 -17.81 5.54 0.60
C ALA A 128 -18.14 6.14 1.96
N ALA A 129 -19.26 5.78 2.56
CA ALA A 129 -19.66 6.28 3.90
C ALA A 129 -18.65 5.84 4.99
N PHE A 130 -18.21 4.58 4.96
CA PHE A 130 -17.16 4.09 5.87
C PHE A 130 -15.83 4.79 5.62
N GLY A 131 -15.42 4.93 4.35
CA GLY A 131 -14.18 5.63 3.98
C GLY A 131 -14.18 7.09 4.43
N LEU A 132 -15.27 7.83 4.25
CA LEU A 132 -15.40 9.21 4.72
C LEU A 132 -15.27 9.34 6.25
N ARG A 133 -15.80 8.38 7.00
CA ARG A 133 -15.60 8.32 8.45
C ARG A 133 -14.13 8.15 8.81
N ASP A 134 -13.43 7.24 8.14
CA ASP A 134 -12.00 6.98 8.39
C ASP A 134 -11.12 8.16 7.97
N CYS A 135 -11.42 8.81 6.86
CA CYS A 135 -10.72 10.02 6.44
C CYS A 135 -10.79 11.15 7.49
N LYS A 136 -11.91 11.29 8.19
CA LYS A 136 -12.05 12.31 9.26
C LYS A 136 -11.12 12.09 10.45
N ARG A 137 -10.65 10.87 10.68
CA ARG A 137 -9.73 10.51 11.76
C ARG A 137 -8.32 10.17 11.26
N ALA A 138 -8.04 10.39 9.98
CA ALA A 138 -6.79 10.00 9.34
C ALA A 138 -5.55 10.51 10.08
N GLU A 139 -5.54 11.80 10.48
CA GLU A 139 -4.39 12.39 11.18
C GLU A 139 -4.17 11.79 12.57
N SER A 140 -5.24 11.58 13.34
CA SER A 140 -5.12 10.91 14.64
C SER A 140 -4.70 9.44 14.51
N ALA A 141 -5.16 8.76 13.45
CA ALA A 141 -4.75 7.40 13.15
C ALA A 141 -3.26 7.32 12.75
N ARG A 142 -2.79 8.28 11.97
CA ARG A 142 -1.38 8.43 11.62
C ARG A 142 -0.51 8.62 12.86
N ALA A 143 -0.84 9.58 13.71
CA ALA A 143 -0.11 9.89 14.93
C ALA A 143 -0.03 8.67 15.87
N HIS A 144 -1.15 7.98 16.07
CA HIS A 144 -1.22 6.76 16.87
C HIS A 144 -0.32 5.63 16.32
N ARG A 145 -0.31 5.39 15.02
CA ARG A 145 0.55 4.38 14.40
C ARG A 145 2.03 4.70 14.55
N VAL A 146 2.41 5.97 14.38
CA VAL A 146 3.79 6.43 14.59
C VAL A 146 4.22 6.19 16.04
N GLU A 147 3.39 6.57 17.01
CA GLU A 147 3.68 6.40 18.44
C GLU A 147 3.87 4.92 18.79
N MET A 148 2.91 4.06 18.42
CA MET A 148 2.96 2.62 18.77
C MET A 148 4.10 1.91 18.07
N TYR A 149 4.40 2.27 16.82
CA TYR A 149 5.52 1.69 16.09
C TYR A 149 6.86 2.08 16.70
N ARG A 150 7.05 3.36 17.07
CA ARG A 150 8.26 3.82 17.75
C ARG A 150 8.46 3.14 19.10
N LEU A 151 7.40 3.06 19.89
CA LEU A 151 7.44 2.35 21.18
C LEU A 151 7.88 0.90 21.02
N PHE A 152 7.31 0.18 20.03
CA PHE A 152 7.71 -1.19 19.71
C PHE A 152 9.18 -1.28 19.31
N HIS A 153 9.61 -0.41 18.39
CA HIS A 153 10.99 -0.36 17.90
C HIS A 153 12.01 -0.09 19.01
N ASP A 154 11.69 0.80 19.92
CA ASP A 154 12.60 1.22 21.00
C ASP A 154 12.71 0.16 22.12
N GLN A 155 11.66 -0.62 22.34
CA GLN A 155 11.60 -1.65 23.39
C GLN A 155 12.06 -3.03 22.93
N LEU A 156 12.12 -3.29 21.62
CA LEU A 156 12.51 -4.61 21.11
C LEU A 156 14.02 -4.82 21.24
N ASP A 157 14.42 -5.99 21.77
CA ASP A 157 15.82 -6.34 21.99
C ASP A 157 16.57 -6.53 20.66
N LYS A 158 17.56 -5.67 20.41
CA LYS A 158 18.42 -5.65 19.22
C LYS A 158 19.35 -6.86 19.10
N ASP A 159 19.62 -7.56 20.21
CA ASP A 159 20.44 -8.76 20.19
C ASP A 159 19.64 -10.00 19.79
N LEU A 160 18.33 -9.96 19.95
CA LEU A 160 17.41 -11.04 19.56
C LEU A 160 16.77 -10.80 18.20
N TYR A 161 16.56 -9.54 17.80
CA TYR A 161 15.80 -9.16 16.61
C TYR A 161 16.55 -8.18 15.72
N TYR A 162 16.28 -8.27 14.42
CA TYR A 162 16.66 -7.23 13.47
C TYR A 162 15.59 -6.15 13.48
N LEU A 163 16.00 -4.90 13.60
CA LEU A 163 15.11 -3.75 13.52
C LEU A 163 15.19 -3.14 12.12
N PRO A 164 14.04 -2.90 11.45
CA PRO A 164 14.01 -2.11 10.24
C PRO A 164 14.54 -0.70 10.50
N LEU A 165 15.09 -0.07 9.47
CA LEU A 165 15.41 1.36 9.54
C LEU A 165 14.13 2.16 9.81
N LEU A 166 14.18 3.03 10.80
CA LEU A 166 13.07 3.90 11.17
C LEU A 166 13.34 5.31 10.65
N ALA A 167 12.59 5.71 9.62
CA ALA A 167 12.55 7.10 9.18
C ALA A 167 11.53 7.89 10.01
N ASP A 168 11.78 9.20 10.22
CA ASP A 168 10.86 10.06 10.98
C ASP A 168 9.46 10.16 10.35
N THR A 169 9.39 9.95 9.05
CA THR A 169 8.16 9.99 8.26
C THR A 169 7.47 8.62 8.13
N HIS A 170 8.05 7.57 8.71
CA HIS A 170 7.50 6.22 8.63
C HIS A 170 6.20 6.06 9.43
N VAL A 171 5.18 5.55 8.78
CA VAL A 171 3.90 5.22 9.43
C VAL A 171 3.66 3.72 9.29
N GLY A 172 3.90 2.97 10.36
CA GLY A 172 3.82 1.51 10.35
C GLY A 172 2.45 0.98 9.95
N PHE A 173 2.43 0.07 8.99
CA PHE A 173 1.25 -0.75 8.68
C PHE A 173 1.04 -1.83 9.76
N CYS A 174 2.12 -2.44 10.19
CA CYS A 174 2.18 -3.53 11.16
C CYS A 174 3.40 -3.38 12.07
N LEU A 175 3.54 -4.25 13.05
CA LEU A 175 4.73 -4.41 13.90
C LEU A 175 5.54 -5.61 13.39
N PRO A 176 6.60 -5.40 12.60
CA PRO A 176 7.38 -6.49 12.02
C PRO A 176 8.37 -7.06 13.04
N VAL A 177 8.48 -8.38 13.05
CA VAL A 177 9.40 -9.15 13.90
C VAL A 177 10.32 -9.96 13.01
N PHE A 178 11.64 -9.69 13.06
CA PHE A 178 12.66 -10.44 12.32
C PHE A 178 13.66 -11.05 13.29
N THR A 179 13.63 -12.36 13.46
CA THR A 179 14.50 -13.07 14.42
C THR A 179 15.95 -13.14 13.93
N ARG A 180 16.92 -12.91 14.81
CA ARG A 180 18.35 -13.11 14.49
C ARG A 180 18.71 -14.59 14.38
N LYS A 181 18.12 -15.42 15.22
CA LYS A 181 18.19 -16.88 15.13
C LYS A 181 17.06 -17.42 14.25
N GLU A 182 17.22 -18.61 13.72
CA GLU A 182 16.19 -19.27 12.92
C GLU A 182 15.19 -20.02 13.81
N ASN A 183 14.50 -19.26 14.69
CA ASN A 183 13.55 -19.75 15.69
C ASN A 183 12.15 -19.12 15.54
N LEU A 184 11.77 -18.75 14.32
CA LEU A 184 10.49 -18.09 14.06
C LEU A 184 9.28 -18.87 14.56
N ALA A 185 9.32 -20.21 14.54
CA ALA A 185 8.24 -21.05 15.01
C ALA A 185 7.99 -20.88 16.53
N GLU A 186 9.06 -20.79 17.32
CA GLU A 186 8.99 -20.55 18.77
C GLU A 186 8.41 -19.17 19.08
N VAL A 187 8.88 -18.14 18.35
CA VAL A 187 8.37 -16.77 18.48
C VAL A 187 6.90 -16.70 18.15
N LYS A 188 6.46 -17.35 17.07
CA LYS A 188 5.03 -17.41 16.71
C LYS A 188 4.19 -18.16 17.74
N ALA A 189 4.73 -19.20 18.36
CA ALA A 189 4.04 -19.92 19.44
C ALA A 189 3.80 -19.00 20.66
N LYS A 190 4.85 -18.29 21.13
CA LYS A 190 4.74 -17.29 22.22
C LYS A 190 3.69 -16.21 21.89
N LEU A 191 3.69 -15.69 20.67
CA LEU A 191 2.70 -14.70 20.23
C LEU A 191 1.28 -15.27 20.21
N GLY A 192 1.13 -16.53 19.78
CA GLY A 192 -0.15 -17.24 19.80
C GLY A 192 -0.70 -17.45 21.21
N GLU A 193 0.14 -17.79 22.19
CA GLU A 193 -0.23 -17.91 23.60
C GLU A 193 -0.71 -16.59 24.21
N MET A 194 -0.22 -15.46 23.69
CA MET A 194 -0.71 -14.13 24.04
C MET A 194 -2.05 -13.77 23.39
N GLY A 195 -2.53 -14.57 22.45
CA GLY A 195 -3.68 -14.27 21.60
C GLY A 195 -3.36 -13.30 20.45
N CYS A 196 -2.08 -13.15 20.08
CA CYS A 196 -1.66 -12.34 18.94
C CYS A 196 -1.72 -13.15 17.65
N GLU A 197 -2.54 -12.71 16.68
CA GLU A 197 -2.49 -13.23 15.32
C GLU A 197 -1.23 -12.76 14.62
N THR A 198 -0.54 -13.67 13.96
CA THR A 198 0.67 -13.37 13.17
C THR A 198 0.47 -13.67 11.71
N ARG A 199 1.15 -12.90 10.86
CA ARG A 199 1.16 -13.08 9.41
C ARG A 199 2.57 -13.17 8.88
N PRO A 200 2.83 -13.96 7.82
CA PRO A 200 4.14 -13.94 7.15
C PRO A 200 4.35 -12.58 6.49
N ILE A 201 5.60 -12.14 6.36
CA ILE A 201 5.91 -10.91 5.62
C ILE A 201 5.53 -11.11 4.16
N ILE A 202 4.47 -10.42 3.73
CA ILE A 202 3.95 -10.37 2.35
C ILE A 202 3.95 -11.75 1.65
N GLY A 203 3.36 -12.75 2.28
CA GLY A 203 3.30 -14.10 1.71
C GLY A 203 4.61 -14.90 1.76
N GLY A 204 5.68 -14.33 2.30
CA GLY A 204 7.00 -14.98 2.42
C GLY A 204 7.79 -14.99 1.11
N CYS A 205 8.61 -16.02 0.90
CA CYS A 205 9.37 -16.19 -0.35
C CYS A 205 8.44 -16.67 -1.47
N LEU A 206 7.93 -15.77 -2.29
CA LEU A 206 7.02 -16.10 -3.40
C LEU A 206 7.69 -17.00 -4.45
N PRO A 207 8.89 -16.67 -4.98
CA PRO A 207 9.55 -17.53 -5.94
C PRO A 207 9.88 -18.91 -5.33
N GLY A 208 9.55 -19.96 -6.04
CA GLY A 208 9.83 -21.34 -5.68
C GLY A 208 8.93 -21.94 -4.58
N LEU A 209 8.33 -21.16 -3.69
CA LEU A 209 7.46 -21.67 -2.63
C LEU A 209 5.98 -21.56 -2.99
N GLN A 210 5.56 -20.46 -3.58
CA GLN A 210 4.16 -20.28 -3.97
C GLN A 210 3.88 -20.94 -5.33
N PRO A 211 2.81 -21.76 -5.47
CA PRO A 211 2.55 -22.52 -6.68
C PRO A 211 2.59 -21.74 -7.99
N PRO A 212 2.00 -20.51 -8.08
CA PRO A 212 2.02 -19.72 -9.32
C PRO A 212 3.41 -19.28 -9.76
N PHE A 213 4.37 -19.24 -8.83
CA PHE A 213 5.72 -18.69 -9.04
C PHE A 213 6.81 -19.75 -9.11
N LYS A 214 6.47 -21.04 -9.08
CA LYS A 214 7.46 -22.15 -9.15
C LYS A 214 8.30 -22.15 -10.43
N ALA A 215 7.76 -21.62 -11.53
CA ALA A 215 8.47 -21.50 -12.81
C ALA A 215 9.70 -20.57 -12.74
N TYR A 216 9.76 -19.67 -11.74
CA TYR A 216 10.91 -18.78 -11.54
C TYR A 216 12.12 -19.44 -10.86
N GLY A 217 12.01 -20.73 -10.52
CA GLY A 217 13.07 -21.56 -9.97
C GLY A 217 12.97 -21.77 -8.46
N PRO A 218 13.94 -22.51 -7.88
CA PRO A 218 13.90 -22.85 -6.46
C PRO A 218 14.15 -21.64 -5.55
N PRO A 219 13.64 -21.65 -4.31
CA PRO A 219 13.71 -20.51 -3.40
C PRO A 219 15.15 -20.12 -3.02
N GLU A 220 16.11 -21.04 -3.13
CA GLU A 220 17.54 -20.81 -2.86
C GLU A 220 18.18 -19.79 -3.81
N ARG A 221 17.59 -19.57 -4.98
CA ARG A 221 18.00 -18.51 -5.92
C ARG A 221 17.66 -17.10 -5.41
N TYR A 222 16.85 -17.00 -4.37
CA TYR A 222 16.36 -15.75 -3.79
C TYR A 222 16.71 -15.68 -2.29
N PRO A 223 17.99 -15.62 -1.93
CA PRO A 223 18.44 -15.79 -0.55
C PRO A 223 17.86 -14.76 0.40
N ASN A 224 17.70 -13.51 -0.04
CA ASN A 224 17.11 -12.46 0.81
C ASN A 224 15.61 -12.69 1.07
N ALA A 225 14.84 -13.09 0.05
CA ALA A 225 13.44 -13.42 0.22
C ALA A 225 13.25 -14.67 1.09
N LEU A 226 14.11 -15.66 0.91
CA LEU A 226 14.11 -16.87 1.72
C LEU A 226 14.50 -16.58 3.18
N TRP A 227 15.45 -15.67 3.41
CA TRP A 227 15.83 -15.20 4.74
C TRP A 227 14.64 -14.55 5.46
N VAL A 228 13.93 -13.62 4.78
CA VAL A 228 12.71 -12.99 5.29
C VAL A 228 11.64 -14.03 5.60
N HIS A 229 11.43 -15.00 4.69
CA HIS A 229 10.45 -16.06 4.88
C HIS A 229 10.70 -16.91 6.14
N ARG A 230 11.97 -17.26 6.40
CA ARG A 230 12.36 -18.10 7.54
C ARG A 230 12.40 -17.37 8.88
N ARG A 231 12.54 -16.04 8.86
CA ARG A 231 12.81 -15.24 10.06
C ARG A 231 11.79 -14.14 10.34
N GLY A 232 10.95 -13.82 9.35
CA GLY A 232 10.05 -12.69 9.42
C GLY A 232 8.59 -13.06 9.67
N THR A 233 7.96 -12.34 10.57
CA THR A 233 6.51 -12.31 10.77
C THR A 233 6.08 -10.91 11.16
N TYR A 234 4.79 -10.64 11.21
CA TYR A 234 4.30 -9.38 11.77
C TYR A 234 3.03 -9.58 12.61
N VAL A 235 2.79 -8.63 13.50
CA VAL A 235 1.57 -8.47 14.28
C VAL A 235 0.84 -7.23 13.79
N GLY A 236 -0.49 -7.25 13.80
CA GLY A 236 -1.30 -6.13 13.34
C GLY A 236 -1.11 -4.87 14.19
N LEU A 237 -1.11 -3.73 13.51
CA LEU A 237 -1.09 -2.42 14.15
C LEU A 237 -2.34 -1.63 13.73
N HIS A 238 -3.33 -1.56 14.61
CA HIS A 238 -4.59 -0.85 14.38
C HIS A 238 -4.88 0.12 15.54
N LEU A 239 -5.88 0.97 15.42
CA LEU A 239 -6.20 2.00 16.40
C LEU A 239 -6.58 1.48 17.80
N GLY A 240 -6.90 0.21 17.93
CA GLY A 240 -7.17 -0.44 19.22
C GLY A 240 -5.92 -0.96 19.95
N VAL A 241 -4.75 -0.90 19.31
CA VAL A 241 -3.48 -1.29 19.94
C VAL A 241 -3.08 -0.20 20.92
N THR A 242 -2.87 -0.57 22.19
CA THR A 242 -2.51 0.36 23.26
C THR A 242 -1.03 0.26 23.61
N THR A 243 -0.48 1.28 24.26
CA THR A 243 0.87 1.27 24.83
C THR A 243 1.10 0.02 25.71
N LYS A 244 0.13 -0.33 26.57
CA LYS A 244 0.21 -1.53 27.41
C LYS A 244 0.32 -2.82 26.59
N MET A 245 -0.40 -2.91 25.46
CA MET A 245 -0.32 -4.09 24.59
C MET A 245 1.04 -4.18 23.91
N VAL A 246 1.57 -3.06 23.42
CA VAL A 246 2.92 -3.01 22.81
C VAL A 246 3.99 -3.39 23.82
N THR A 247 3.97 -2.81 25.03
CA THR A 247 4.93 -3.15 26.09
C THR A 247 4.87 -4.63 26.46
N ARG A 248 3.67 -5.19 26.65
CA ARG A 248 3.51 -6.64 26.93
C ARG A 248 4.04 -7.49 25.77
N LEU A 249 3.82 -7.06 24.51
CA LEU A 249 4.33 -7.74 23.33
C LEU A 249 5.87 -7.79 23.35
N THR A 250 6.51 -6.66 23.57
CA THR A 250 7.98 -6.58 23.59
C THR A 250 8.60 -7.31 24.77
N GLU A 251 8.00 -7.25 25.96
CA GLU A 251 8.41 -8.06 27.12
C GLU A 251 8.36 -9.56 26.81
N THR A 252 7.30 -10.02 26.14
CA THR A 252 7.17 -11.45 25.77
C THR A 252 8.18 -11.85 24.69
N LEU A 253 8.47 -10.98 23.75
CA LEU A 253 9.46 -11.23 22.69
C LEU A 253 10.89 -11.25 23.25
N ASN A 254 11.21 -10.38 24.20
CA ASN A 254 12.54 -10.24 24.78
C ASN A 254 12.91 -11.34 25.79
N ASN A 255 11.92 -12.07 26.32
CA ASN A 255 12.09 -13.22 27.22
C ASN A 255 12.11 -14.55 26.44
#